data_5809c622903129223048a6e23f6b034b
#
_entry.id   5809c622903129223048a6e23f6b034b
#
_cell.length_a   1.000
_cell.length_b   1.000
_cell.length_c   1.000
_cell.angle_alpha   90.00
_cell.angle_beta   90.00
_cell.angle_gamma   90.00
#
_symmetry.space_group_name_H-M   'P 1'
#
loop_
_entity.id
_entity.type
_entity.pdbx_description
1 polymer ?
#
loop_
_entity_poly.entity_id
_entity_poly.type
_entity_poly.pdbx_seq_one_letter_code
_entity_poly.pdbx_strand_id
1 'polypeptide(L)'
;MKKIFLFGVIFIALFVLVSHKTVWAAYLTLTRIGTLSTAGPSYSTYTITGAAPDFSGTATPSALVAVTVNAVTATTSANLSGVWAVVPNNIVTGNNSVSIASGNEVISFILSYTPAAIPSTPTPEIATVSGLPETGGYTWPLIIVLAGVAVFLVGRKIRGKVEDEWNI
;
A
#
# COMPACT_ATOMS: atom_id res chain seq x y z
N MET A 1 -18.01 71.77 9.67
CA MET A 1 -17.87 70.95 8.46
C MET A 1 -16.41 70.52 8.17
N LYS A 2 -15.40 71.37 8.27
CA LYS A 2 -13.98 71.01 7.99
C LYS A 2 -13.42 69.91 8.91
N LYS A 3 -13.81 69.80 10.15
CA LYS A 3 -13.31 68.75 11.09
C LYS A 3 -13.86 67.38 10.80
N ILE A 4 -15.09 67.26 10.33
CA ILE A 4 -15.70 65.95 9.96
C ILE A 4 -15.04 65.41 8.68
N PHE A 5 -14.71 66.28 7.74
CA PHE A 5 -14.03 65.89 6.51
C PHE A 5 -12.63 65.37 6.77
N LEU A 6 -11.89 65.98 7.72
CA LEU A 6 -10.55 65.52 8.08
C LEU A 6 -10.56 64.14 8.75
N PHE A 7 -11.54 63.83 9.61
CA PHE A 7 -11.70 62.50 10.22
C PHE A 7 -12.02 61.42 9.20
N GLY A 8 -12.87 61.75 8.22
CA GLY A 8 -13.17 60.81 7.11
C GLY A 8 -11.95 60.45 6.28
N VAL A 9 -11.11 61.44 5.95
CA VAL A 9 -9.89 61.21 5.14
C VAL A 9 -8.87 60.39 5.94
N ILE A 10 -8.69 60.62 7.24
CA ILE A 10 -7.79 59.84 8.10
C ILE A 10 -8.28 58.39 8.23
N PHE A 11 -9.59 58.17 8.39
CA PHE A 11 -10.15 56.82 8.48
C PHE A 11 -9.98 56.02 7.19
N ILE A 12 -10.18 56.64 6.00
CA ILE A 12 -9.95 56.01 4.70
C ILE A 12 -8.45 55.68 4.52
N ALA A 13 -7.56 56.61 4.88
CA ALA A 13 -6.12 56.39 4.80
C ALA A 13 -5.66 55.24 5.73
N LEU A 14 -6.22 55.15 6.93
CA LEU A 14 -5.93 54.08 7.86
C LEU A 14 -6.47 52.73 7.36
N PHE A 15 -7.64 52.71 6.72
CA PHE A 15 -8.24 51.49 6.13
C PHE A 15 -7.44 50.98 4.94
N VAL A 16 -6.89 51.86 4.11
CA VAL A 16 -6.02 51.47 2.99
C VAL A 16 -4.69 50.92 3.49
N LEU A 17 -4.13 51.42 4.58
CA LEU A 17 -2.90 50.93 5.20
C LEU A 17 -3.04 49.52 5.81
N VAL A 18 -4.21 49.20 6.36
CA VAL A 18 -4.46 47.87 6.99
C VAL A 18 -4.71 46.78 5.94
N SER A 19 -5.10 47.16 4.70
CA SER A 19 -5.46 46.21 3.64
C SER A 19 -4.28 45.64 2.86
N HIS A 20 -3.06 46.10 3.12
CA HIS A 20 -1.87 45.55 2.48
C HIS A 20 -1.48 44.24 3.19
N LYS A 21 -2.14 43.15 2.83
CA LYS A 21 -1.60 41.83 3.09
C LYS A 21 -0.31 41.74 2.28
N THR A 22 0.83 41.84 2.95
CA THR A 22 2.10 41.44 2.34
C THR A 22 1.99 39.96 1.99
N VAL A 23 1.68 39.66 0.74
CA VAL A 23 1.81 38.31 0.23
C VAL A 23 3.31 38.05 0.17
N TRP A 24 3.83 37.39 1.19
CA TRP A 24 5.16 36.81 1.12
C TRP A 24 5.07 35.80 -0.01
N ALA A 25 5.81 36.02 -1.08
CA ALA A 25 6.00 34.99 -2.08
C ALA A 25 6.65 33.81 -1.36
N ALA A 26 5.88 32.78 -1.07
CA ALA A 26 6.42 31.56 -0.51
C ALA A 26 7.22 30.90 -1.62
N TYR A 27 8.54 30.84 -1.46
CA TYR A 27 9.41 30.14 -2.37
C TYR A 27 9.04 28.67 -2.41
N LEU A 28 9.18 28.05 -3.59
CA LEU A 28 9.08 26.61 -3.73
C LEU A 28 10.19 25.95 -2.89
N THR A 29 9.79 25.12 -1.95
CA THR A 29 10.75 24.32 -1.16
C THR A 29 10.38 22.86 -1.18
N LEU A 30 11.37 22.00 -1.06
CA LEU A 30 11.21 20.58 -0.78
C LEU A 30 11.62 20.37 0.68
N THR A 31 10.72 19.89 1.51
CA THR A 31 10.95 19.68 2.95
C THR A 31 11.14 18.23 3.32
N ARG A 32 10.59 17.31 2.49
CA ARG A 32 10.65 15.88 2.77
C ARG A 32 10.57 15.02 1.51
N ILE A 33 11.30 13.92 1.52
CA ILE A 33 11.24 12.83 0.54
C ILE A 33 10.98 11.54 1.34
N GLY A 34 9.75 11.00 1.32
CA GLY A 34 9.36 9.89 2.19
C GLY A 34 9.59 10.22 3.67
N THR A 35 10.46 9.48 4.33
CA THR A 35 10.85 9.73 5.74
C THR A 35 12.06 10.65 5.88
N LEU A 36 12.77 10.97 4.79
CA LEU A 36 13.95 11.81 4.80
C LEU A 36 13.57 13.29 4.83
N SER A 37 14.04 14.03 5.87
CA SER A 37 13.95 15.49 5.91
C SER A 37 14.99 16.09 4.97
N THR A 38 14.56 17.04 4.12
CA THR A 38 15.43 17.82 3.22
C THR A 38 15.63 19.25 3.72
N ALA A 39 15.19 19.56 4.97
CA ALA A 39 15.42 20.84 5.61
C ALA A 39 16.91 21.03 5.88
N GLY A 40 17.61 21.74 5.02
CA GLY A 40 19.05 21.93 5.08
C GLY A 40 19.63 22.34 3.72
N PRO A 41 20.93 22.18 3.50
CA PRO A 41 21.52 22.47 2.21
C PRO A 41 20.90 21.58 1.13
N SER A 42 20.61 22.17 -0.04
CA SER A 42 20.11 21.43 -1.18
C SER A 42 21.20 20.48 -1.70
N TYR A 43 20.90 19.21 -1.73
CA TYR A 43 21.79 18.20 -2.32
C TYR A 43 21.38 17.93 -3.77
N SER A 44 22.37 17.68 -4.60
CA SER A 44 22.14 17.24 -5.98
C SER A 44 21.66 15.79 -6.08
N THR A 45 21.82 15.02 -5.02
CA THR A 45 21.44 13.60 -4.95
C THR A 45 20.89 13.25 -3.58
N TYR A 46 19.78 12.55 -3.54
CA TYR A 46 19.20 11.95 -2.34
C TYR A 46 19.12 10.43 -2.50
N THR A 47 19.35 9.69 -1.42
CA THR A 47 19.25 8.22 -1.42
C THR A 47 18.13 7.78 -0.48
N ILE A 48 17.21 6.95 -0.98
CA ILE A 48 16.08 6.40 -0.24
C ILE A 48 16.05 4.89 -0.40
N THR A 49 15.82 4.19 0.71
CA THR A 49 15.62 2.74 0.74
C THR A 49 14.25 2.44 1.35
N GLY A 50 13.57 1.41 0.85
CA GLY A 50 12.29 0.97 1.40
C GLY A 50 11.10 1.18 0.47
N ALA A 51 10.01 1.75 0.98
CA ALA A 51 8.84 2.06 0.17
C ALA A 51 9.11 3.22 -0.79
N ALA A 52 8.39 3.26 -1.92
CA ALA A 52 8.46 4.39 -2.83
C ALA A 52 8.05 5.68 -2.09
N PRO A 53 8.91 6.73 -2.13
CA PRO A 53 8.69 7.92 -1.32
C PRO A 53 7.61 8.84 -1.91
N ASP A 54 6.91 9.55 -1.03
CA ASP A 54 6.18 10.77 -1.33
C ASP A 54 7.13 11.97 -1.28
N PHE A 55 6.74 13.07 -1.96
CA PHE A 55 7.41 14.36 -1.87
C PHE A 55 6.50 15.36 -1.19
N SER A 56 7.04 16.19 -0.31
CA SER A 56 6.29 17.28 0.30
C SER A 56 7.15 18.51 0.54
N GLY A 57 6.50 19.66 0.55
CA GLY A 57 7.19 20.93 0.69
C GLY A 57 6.23 22.11 0.84
N THR A 58 6.75 23.31 0.57
CA THR A 58 5.95 24.53 0.56
C THR A 58 6.05 25.22 -0.79
N ALA A 59 5.01 25.95 -1.15
CA ALA A 59 4.91 26.79 -2.33
C ALA A 59 3.95 27.96 -2.02
N THR A 60 3.74 28.84 -2.96
CA THR A 60 2.72 29.87 -2.82
C THR A 60 1.34 29.22 -2.59
N PRO A 61 0.54 29.73 -1.61
CA PRO A 61 -0.80 29.20 -1.35
C PRO A 61 -1.64 29.08 -2.64
N SER A 62 -2.29 27.95 -2.80
CA SER A 62 -3.11 27.58 -3.97
C SER A 62 -2.33 27.48 -5.29
N ALA A 63 -1.00 27.58 -5.29
CA ALA A 63 -0.21 27.40 -6.50
C ALA A 63 -0.20 25.93 -6.95
N LEU A 64 -0.18 25.73 -8.26
CA LEU A 64 0.03 24.42 -8.85
C LEU A 64 1.51 24.02 -8.71
N VAL A 65 1.75 22.82 -8.22
CA VAL A 65 3.07 22.20 -8.13
C VAL A 65 3.11 20.97 -9.04
N ALA A 66 4.06 20.98 -9.96
CA ALA A 66 4.30 19.88 -10.89
C ALA A 66 5.58 19.13 -10.47
N VAL A 67 5.48 17.84 -10.25
CA VAL A 67 6.60 16.96 -9.93
C VAL A 67 6.81 16.00 -11.09
N THR A 68 7.94 16.12 -11.75
CA THR A 68 8.32 15.29 -12.88
C THR A 68 9.41 14.31 -12.44
N VAL A 69 9.14 13.02 -12.60
CA VAL A 69 10.11 11.94 -12.33
C VAL A 69 10.29 11.15 -13.62
N ASN A 70 11.52 11.03 -14.11
CA ASN A 70 11.85 10.30 -15.34
C ASN A 70 10.91 10.64 -16.51
N ALA A 71 10.65 11.95 -16.71
CA ALA A 71 9.77 12.51 -17.74
C ALA A 71 8.25 12.29 -17.56
N VAL A 72 7.81 11.66 -16.47
CA VAL A 72 6.38 11.54 -16.09
C VAL A 72 6.04 12.57 -15.04
N THR A 73 5.02 13.40 -15.29
CA THR A 73 4.62 14.50 -14.42
C THR A 73 3.37 14.14 -13.61
N ALA A 74 3.44 14.34 -12.31
CA ALA A 74 2.31 14.36 -11.39
C ALA A 74 2.09 15.79 -10.89
N THR A 75 0.86 16.23 -10.74
CA THR A 75 0.52 17.59 -10.29
C THR A 75 -0.29 17.57 -9.01
N THR A 76 -0.07 18.56 -8.16
CA THR A 76 -0.84 18.84 -6.96
C THR A 76 -0.98 20.33 -6.77
N SER A 77 -1.88 20.78 -5.89
CA SER A 77 -1.98 22.20 -5.51
C SER A 77 -1.56 22.37 -4.06
N ALA A 78 -0.80 23.41 -3.77
CA ALA A 78 -0.54 23.81 -2.41
C ALA A 78 -1.84 24.22 -1.71
N ASN A 79 -1.98 23.88 -0.45
CA ASN A 79 -3.14 24.30 0.35
C ASN A 79 -3.09 25.80 0.71
N LEU A 80 -4.07 26.29 1.47
CA LEU A 80 -4.13 27.69 1.88
C LEU A 80 -2.96 28.13 2.79
N SER A 81 -2.27 27.17 3.42
CA SER A 81 -1.05 27.40 4.19
C SER A 81 0.22 27.27 3.35
N GLY A 82 0.09 26.99 2.04
CA GLY A 82 1.21 26.83 1.13
C GLY A 82 1.85 25.45 1.17
N VAL A 83 1.32 24.48 1.91
CA VAL A 83 1.88 23.11 1.98
C VAL A 83 1.36 22.26 0.82
N TRP A 84 2.24 21.52 0.18
CA TRP A 84 1.92 20.57 -0.87
C TRP A 84 2.51 19.19 -0.58
N ALA A 85 1.88 18.16 -1.12
CA ALA A 85 2.37 16.79 -1.12
C ALA A 85 1.92 16.07 -2.38
N VAL A 86 2.75 15.16 -2.88
CA VAL A 86 2.46 14.33 -4.06
C VAL A 86 3.16 12.99 -3.94
N VAL A 87 2.50 11.95 -4.43
CA VAL A 87 3.08 10.59 -4.55
C VAL A 87 3.24 10.31 -6.04
N PRO A 88 4.45 10.38 -6.58
CA PRO A 88 4.69 9.97 -7.96
C PRO A 88 4.66 8.43 -8.05
N ASN A 89 4.12 7.92 -9.15
CA ASN A 89 3.93 6.49 -9.36
C ASN A 89 4.91 5.84 -10.34
N ASN A 90 5.96 6.57 -10.72
CA ASN A 90 6.95 6.14 -11.73
C ASN A 90 8.39 6.14 -11.22
N ILE A 91 8.59 6.04 -9.90
CA ILE A 91 9.92 5.85 -9.30
C ILE A 91 10.37 4.42 -9.58
N VAL A 92 11.54 4.27 -10.20
CA VAL A 92 12.15 2.98 -10.51
C VAL A 92 13.39 2.75 -9.65
N THR A 93 13.79 1.51 -9.49
CA THR A 93 15.04 1.15 -8.80
C THR A 93 16.25 1.81 -9.48
N GLY A 94 17.15 2.37 -8.68
CA GLY A 94 18.31 3.11 -9.16
C GLY A 94 18.06 4.62 -9.24
N ASN A 95 18.75 5.30 -10.15
CA ASN A 95 18.72 6.74 -10.25
C ASN A 95 17.49 7.24 -11.03
N ASN A 96 16.75 8.15 -10.41
CA ASN A 96 15.60 8.83 -10.98
C ASN A 96 15.91 10.32 -11.08
N SER A 97 15.70 10.92 -12.23
CA SER A 97 15.76 12.37 -12.40
C SER A 97 14.46 12.98 -11.89
N VAL A 98 14.56 13.90 -10.94
CA VAL A 98 13.41 14.58 -10.34
C VAL A 98 13.49 16.07 -10.60
N SER A 99 12.38 16.67 -11.07
CA SER A 99 12.20 18.10 -11.22
C SER A 99 10.86 18.51 -10.60
N ILE A 100 10.90 19.48 -9.70
CA ILE A 100 9.71 20.03 -9.03
C ILE A 100 9.59 21.47 -9.45
N ALA A 101 8.46 21.87 -10.02
CA ALA A 101 8.21 23.21 -10.54
C ALA A 101 6.93 23.81 -9.95
N SER A 102 6.97 25.11 -9.65
CA SER A 102 5.80 25.90 -9.29
C SER A 102 6.00 27.35 -9.76
N GLY A 103 5.15 27.80 -10.68
CA GLY A 103 5.36 29.06 -11.36
C GLY A 103 6.69 29.10 -12.13
N ASN A 104 7.56 30.03 -11.75
CA ASN A 104 8.90 30.17 -12.36
C ASN A 104 10.02 29.49 -11.54
N GLU A 105 9.69 28.86 -10.44
CA GLU A 105 10.66 28.21 -9.56
C GLU A 105 10.79 26.74 -9.90
N VAL A 106 12.03 26.22 -9.92
CA VAL A 106 12.32 24.83 -10.22
C VAL A 106 13.39 24.30 -9.25
N ILE A 107 13.14 23.13 -8.68
CA ILE A 107 14.10 22.35 -7.89
C ILE A 107 14.38 21.06 -8.65
N SER A 108 15.65 20.74 -8.90
CA SER A 108 16.04 19.51 -9.60
C SER A 108 17.11 18.75 -8.84
N PHE A 109 16.98 17.43 -8.81
CA PHE A 109 17.92 16.53 -8.13
C PHE A 109 17.84 15.12 -8.70
N ILE A 110 18.77 14.27 -8.31
CA ILE A 110 18.73 12.83 -8.57
C ILE A 110 18.26 12.10 -7.31
N LEU A 111 17.28 11.23 -7.47
CA LEU A 111 16.81 10.33 -6.42
C LEU A 111 17.34 8.92 -6.69
N SER A 112 18.28 8.45 -5.87
CA SER A 112 18.73 7.05 -5.87
C SER A 112 17.78 6.23 -4.99
N TYR A 113 16.99 5.34 -5.61
CA TYR A 113 15.97 4.56 -4.92
C TYR A 113 16.31 3.06 -4.93
N THR A 114 16.22 2.44 -3.75
CA THR A 114 16.37 1.00 -3.56
C THR A 114 15.14 0.47 -2.83
N PRO A 115 14.28 -0.35 -3.46
CA PRO A 115 13.12 -0.91 -2.78
C PRO A 115 13.55 -1.83 -1.63
N ALA A 116 12.71 -1.93 -0.59
CA ALA A 116 12.92 -2.93 0.45
C ALA A 116 12.94 -4.33 -0.19
N ALA A 117 13.89 -5.16 0.23
CA ALA A 117 13.86 -6.56 -0.15
C ALA A 117 12.50 -7.15 0.31
N ILE A 118 11.75 -7.69 -0.62
CA ILE A 118 10.57 -8.47 -0.27
C ILE A 118 11.09 -9.67 0.52
N PRO A 119 10.68 -9.90 1.79
CA PRO A 119 11.04 -11.11 2.50
C PRO A 119 10.67 -12.28 1.58
N SER A 120 11.64 -13.08 1.17
CA SER A 120 11.34 -14.31 0.46
C SER A 120 10.40 -15.09 1.36
N THR A 121 9.13 -15.20 0.98
CA THR A 121 8.22 -16.14 1.62
C THR A 121 8.96 -17.48 1.59
N PRO A 122 9.24 -18.11 2.75
CA PRO A 122 9.86 -19.41 2.73
C PRO A 122 9.03 -20.25 1.78
N THR A 123 9.64 -20.74 0.72
CA THR A 123 9.03 -21.76 -0.13
C THR A 123 8.48 -22.80 0.85
N PRO A 124 7.16 -23.09 0.86
CA PRO A 124 6.66 -24.12 1.73
C PRO A 124 7.51 -25.35 1.42
N GLU A 125 8.36 -25.73 2.38
CA GLU A 125 9.05 -27.01 2.34
C GLU A 125 7.90 -28.01 2.22
N ILE A 126 7.77 -28.59 1.03
CA ILE A 126 6.85 -29.71 0.83
C ILE A 126 7.39 -30.73 1.83
N ALA A 127 6.77 -30.77 3.01
CA ALA A 127 6.99 -31.85 3.94
C ALA A 127 6.74 -33.08 3.08
N THR A 128 7.81 -33.75 2.68
CA THR A 128 7.72 -35.11 2.17
C THR A 128 7.02 -35.85 3.28
N VAL A 129 5.72 -36.09 3.11
CA VAL A 129 4.93 -36.90 4.00
C VAL A 129 5.51 -38.32 3.79
N SER A 130 6.65 -38.56 4.46
CA SER A 130 7.23 -39.87 4.61
C SER A 130 6.32 -40.60 5.59
N GLY A 131 5.44 -41.40 5.06
CA GLY A 131 4.48 -42.17 5.82
C GLY A 131 3.06 -41.63 5.67
N LEU A 132 2.47 -41.80 4.49
CA LEU A 132 1.05 -42.12 4.44
C LEU A 132 0.91 -43.36 5.34
N PRO A 133 0.07 -43.33 6.41
CA PRO A 133 -0.28 -44.56 7.09
C PRO A 133 -0.80 -45.50 5.98
N GLU A 134 -0.16 -46.63 5.80
CA GLU A 134 -0.69 -47.69 4.93
C GLU A 134 -2.12 -47.93 5.40
N THR A 135 -3.08 -47.31 4.70
CA THR A 135 -4.49 -47.49 4.97
C THR A 135 -4.81 -48.94 4.73
N GLY A 136 -4.76 -49.68 5.82
CA GLY A 136 -5.44 -50.92 6.05
C GLY A 136 -5.40 -51.87 4.89
N GLY A 137 -4.53 -52.88 4.97
CA GLY A 137 -4.67 -54.04 4.10
C GLY A 137 -6.15 -54.43 4.05
N TYR A 138 -6.66 -54.74 2.87
CA TYR A 138 -8.03 -55.13 2.53
C TYR A 138 -8.52 -56.43 3.23
N THR A 139 -8.00 -56.75 4.41
CA THR A 139 -8.35 -57.95 5.17
C THR A 139 -9.71 -57.86 5.85
N TRP A 140 -10.16 -56.68 6.25
CA TRP A 140 -11.46 -56.49 6.92
C TRP A 140 -12.69 -56.82 6.04
N PRO A 141 -12.80 -56.36 4.77
CA PRO A 141 -13.96 -56.72 3.96
C PRO A 141 -13.98 -58.22 3.67
N LEU A 142 -12.82 -58.89 3.57
CA LEU A 142 -12.74 -60.33 3.30
C LEU A 142 -13.23 -61.14 4.52
N ILE A 143 -12.93 -60.68 5.75
CA ILE A 143 -13.43 -61.29 7.00
C ILE A 143 -14.93 -61.16 7.10
N ILE A 144 -15.51 -60.00 6.77
CA ILE A 144 -16.96 -59.76 6.80
C ILE A 144 -17.67 -60.63 5.78
N VAL A 145 -17.14 -60.78 4.58
CA VAL A 145 -17.74 -61.64 3.54
C VAL A 145 -17.69 -63.12 3.97
N LEU A 146 -16.58 -63.59 4.52
CA LEU A 146 -16.46 -64.98 5.02
C LEU A 146 -17.41 -65.25 6.21
N ALA A 147 -17.54 -64.30 7.13
CA ALA A 147 -18.49 -64.43 8.23
C ALA A 147 -19.94 -64.47 7.71
N GLY A 148 -20.30 -63.64 6.72
CA GLY A 148 -21.62 -63.62 6.09
C GLY A 148 -21.95 -64.95 5.39
N VAL A 149 -21.01 -65.52 4.68
CA VAL A 149 -21.17 -66.86 3.99
C VAL A 149 -21.34 -67.95 5.04
N ALA A 150 -20.56 -67.94 6.13
CA ALA A 150 -20.68 -68.93 7.18
C ALA A 150 -22.06 -68.91 7.84
N VAL A 151 -22.57 -67.74 8.18
CA VAL A 151 -23.93 -67.55 8.78
C VAL A 151 -25.01 -68.04 7.80
N PHE A 152 -24.89 -67.72 6.52
CA PHE A 152 -25.83 -68.20 5.50
C PHE A 152 -25.86 -69.70 5.36
N LEU A 153 -24.73 -70.37 5.37
CA LEU A 153 -24.62 -71.84 5.27
C LEU A 153 -25.19 -72.53 6.50
N VAL A 154 -24.94 -72.02 7.71
CA VAL A 154 -25.52 -72.53 8.96
C VAL A 154 -27.04 -72.33 8.95
N GLY A 155 -27.54 -71.17 8.55
CA GLY A 155 -28.96 -70.90 8.46
C GLY A 155 -29.68 -71.84 7.50
N ARG A 156 -29.05 -72.14 6.36
CA ARG A 156 -29.60 -73.12 5.39
C ARG A 156 -29.65 -74.55 5.92
N LYS A 157 -28.67 -74.95 6.70
CA LYS A 157 -28.62 -76.28 7.31
C LYS A 157 -29.67 -76.46 8.41
N ILE A 158 -29.95 -75.39 9.17
CA ILE A 158 -30.99 -75.42 10.21
C ILE A 158 -32.37 -75.48 9.57
N ARG A 159 -32.63 -74.75 8.48
CA ARG A 159 -33.92 -74.75 7.77
C ARG A 159 -34.24 -76.14 7.19
N GLY A 160 -33.25 -76.83 6.65
CA GLY A 160 -33.44 -78.19 6.14
C GLY A 160 -33.84 -79.20 7.22
N LYS A 161 -33.33 -79.05 8.47
CA LYS A 161 -33.73 -79.91 9.59
C LYS A 161 -35.14 -79.67 10.10
N VAL A 162 -35.61 -78.47 10.04
CA VAL A 162 -36.96 -78.08 10.51
C VAL A 162 -38.03 -78.59 9.55
N GLU A 163 -37.78 -78.65 8.25
CA GLU A 163 -38.71 -79.18 7.25
C GLU A 163 -38.89 -80.68 7.34
N ASP A 164 -37.84 -81.43 7.82
CA ASP A 164 -37.94 -82.87 8.00
C ASP A 164 -38.74 -83.30 9.24
N GLU A 165 -38.91 -82.41 10.23
CA GLU A 165 -39.70 -82.69 11.46
C GLU A 165 -41.19 -82.44 11.30
N TRP A 166 -41.65 -81.79 10.26
CA TRP A 166 -43.06 -81.49 10.03
C TRP A 166 -43.78 -82.44 9.07
N ASN A 167 -43.09 -83.47 8.53
CA ASN A 167 -43.60 -84.42 7.54
C ASN A 167 -43.80 -85.84 8.15
N ILE A 168 -44.29 -85.91 9.41
CA ILE A 168 -44.69 -87.18 10.03
C ILE A 168 -46.19 -87.08 10.39
#